data_69f7f179eba6795809f85928da76fef5
#
_entry.id   69f7f179eba6795809f85928da76fef5
#
_cell.length_a   1.000
_cell.length_b   1.000
_cell.length_c   1.000
_cell.angle_alpha   90.00
_cell.angle_beta   90.00
_cell.angle_gamma   90.00
#
_symmetry.space_group_name_H-M   'P 1'
#
loop_
_entity.id
_entity.type
_entity.pdbx_description
1 polymer ?
#
loop_
_entity_poly.entity_id
_entity_poly.type
_entity_poly.pdbx_seq_one_letter_code
_entity_poly.pdbx_strand_id
1 'polypeptide(L)' 'MNAKNIEIGLRVRCTSNGLTALVVGHPEYYTPRAKLVRIKYENSTRFEYMISNQLEPLPIDEQYVALGGSYVRPEKSF' A
#
# COMPACT_ATOMS: atom_id res chain seq x y z
N MET A 1 3.79 3.27 9.40
CA MET A 1 3.48 1.83 9.27
C MET A 1 4.74 1.02 9.43
N ASN A 2 4.65 -0.07 10.14
CA ASN A 2 5.80 -0.96 10.31
C ASN A 2 6.07 -1.71 9.01
N ALA A 3 7.31 -1.66 8.54
CA ALA A 3 7.68 -2.28 7.26
C ALA A 3 7.43 -3.80 7.24
N LYS A 4 7.39 -4.43 8.40
CA LYS A 4 7.11 -5.88 8.48
C LYS A 4 5.70 -6.22 8.03
N ASN A 5 4.79 -5.27 8.07
CA ASN A 5 3.39 -5.48 7.72
C ASN A 5 3.08 -5.02 6.30
N ILE A 6 4.08 -4.56 5.57
CA ILE A 6 3.88 -4.06 4.22
C ILE A 6 4.12 -5.21 3.24
N GLU A 7 3.09 -5.55 2.47
CA GLU A 7 3.17 -6.63 1.48
C GLU A 7 2.64 -6.13 0.15
N ILE A 8 3.11 -6.74 -0.93
CA ILE A 8 2.62 -6.44 -2.26
C ILE A 8 1.13 -6.73 -2.30
N GLY A 9 0.36 -5.80 -2.84
CA GLY A 9 -1.09 -5.91 -2.92
C GLY A 9 -1.83 -5.19 -1.79
N LEU A 10 -1.11 -4.69 -0.79
CA LEU A 10 -1.74 -3.96 0.30
C LEU A 10 -2.15 -2.57 -0.18
N ARG A 11 -3.37 -2.17 0.13
CA ARG A 11 -3.83 -0.81 -0.15
C ARG A 11 -3.50 0.08 1.04
N VAL A 12 -2.91 1.22 0.74
CA VAL A 12 -2.42 2.14 1.77
C VAL A 12 -2.87 3.55 1.46
N ARG A 13 -2.84 4.41 2.46
CA ARG A 13 -3.01 5.84 2.29
C ARG A 13 -1.68 6.51 2.59
N CYS A 14 -1.28 7.43 1.73
CA CYS A 14 -0.09 8.25 1.99
C CYS A 14 -0.49 9.39 2.91
N THR A 15 0.10 9.45 4.09
CA THR A 15 -0.28 10.46 5.09
C THR A 15 0.13 11.86 4.67
N SER A 16 1.12 11.97 3.78
CA SER A 16 1.59 13.29 3.33
C SER A 16 0.63 13.98 2.38
N ASN A 17 -0.18 13.23 1.63
CA ASN A 17 -1.09 13.83 0.64
C ASN A 17 -2.50 13.28 0.70
N GLY A 18 -2.77 12.29 1.55
CA GLY A 18 -4.10 11.72 1.71
C GLY A 18 -4.56 10.81 0.57
N LEU A 19 -3.71 10.55 -0.41
CA LEU A 19 -4.10 9.73 -1.55
C LEU A 19 -3.92 8.24 -1.25
N THR A 20 -4.76 7.43 -1.87
CA THR A 20 -4.65 5.98 -1.74
C THR A 20 -3.75 5.41 -2.83
N ALA A 21 -3.04 4.36 -2.47
CA ALA A 21 -2.10 3.71 -3.37
C ALA A 21 -2.07 2.21 -3.10
N LEU A 22 -1.47 1.49 -4.03
CA LEU A 22 -1.28 0.06 -3.92
C LEU A 22 0.21 -0.22 -3.77
N VAL A 23 0.57 -1.08 -2.84
CA VAL A 23 1.96 -1.51 -2.69
C VAL A 23 2.28 -2.49 -3.82
N VAL A 24 3.29 -2.16 -4.62
CA VAL A 24 3.64 -2.95 -5.80
C VAL A 24 5.04 -3.51 -5.75
N GLY A 25 5.78 -3.27 -4.67
CA GLY A 25 7.12 -3.82 -4.50
C GLY A 25 7.42 -4.08 -3.03
N HIS A 26 8.38 -4.93 -2.78
CA HIS A 26 8.79 -5.21 -1.41
C HIS A 26 9.52 -4.01 -0.82
N PRO A 27 9.38 -3.77 0.50
CA PRO A 27 10.12 -2.69 1.14
C PRO A 27 11.63 -2.88 0.98
N GLU A 28 12.31 -1.79 0.69
CA GLU A 28 13.75 -1.78 0.50
C GLU A 28 14.42 -0.92 1.56
N TYR A 29 15.65 -1.22 1.85
CA TYR A 29 16.36 -0.46 2.87
C TYR A 29 16.45 1.01 2.49
N TYR A 30 16.18 1.88 3.44
CA TYR A 30 16.35 3.31 3.27
C TYR A 30 17.14 3.87 4.45
N THR A 31 16.63 3.68 5.66
CA THR A 31 17.32 4.04 6.89
C THR A 31 17.06 2.96 7.92
N PRO A 32 17.78 2.96 9.06
CA PRO A 32 17.48 1.98 10.10
C PRO A 32 16.04 2.04 10.63
N ARG A 33 15.35 3.16 10.41
CA ARG A 33 14.00 3.36 10.96
C ARG A 33 12.91 3.31 9.92
N ALA A 34 13.26 3.30 8.64
CA ALA A 34 12.25 3.36 7.60
C ALA A 34 12.74 2.62 6.36
N LYS A 35 11.79 2.13 5.58
CA LYS A 35 12.07 1.47 4.31
C LYS A 35 11.46 2.30 3.19
N LEU A 36 12.00 2.15 1.98
CA LEU A 36 11.35 2.66 0.80
C LEU A 36 10.39 1.61 0.26
N VAL A 37 9.19 2.03 -0.03
CA VAL A 37 8.14 1.13 -0.52
C VAL A 37 7.72 1.61 -1.90
N ARG A 38 7.72 0.72 -2.86
CA ARG A 38 7.28 1.06 -4.20
C ARG A 38 5.76 0.98 -4.23
N ILE A 39 5.14 2.07 -4.63
CA ILE A 39 3.68 2.18 -4.65
C ILE A 39 3.21 2.67 -6.01
N LYS A 40 1.93 2.46 -6.28
CA LYS A 40 1.27 3.00 -7.45
C LYS A 40 -0.01 3.64 -6.96
N TYR A 41 -0.16 4.95 -7.19
CA TYR A 41 -1.40 5.64 -6.82
C TYR A 41 -2.55 5.10 -7.65
N GLU A 42 -3.71 4.97 -7.03
CA GLU A 42 -4.86 4.34 -7.69
C GLU A 42 -5.39 5.14 -8.86
N ASN A 43 -5.14 6.42 -8.87
CA ASN A 43 -5.57 7.29 -9.98
C ASN A 43 -4.43 7.58 -10.96
N SER A 44 -3.37 6.80 -10.93
CA SER A 44 -2.19 7.04 -11.77
C SER A 44 -1.67 5.72 -12.30
N THR A 45 -0.96 5.77 -13.42
CA THR A 45 -0.27 4.60 -13.95
C THR A 45 1.21 4.60 -13.60
N ARG A 46 1.66 5.59 -12.83
CA ARG A 46 3.07 5.73 -12.50
C ARG A 46 3.39 5.06 -11.17
N PHE A 47 4.60 4.51 -11.08
CA PHE A 47 5.12 3.96 -9.84
C PHE A 47 5.94 5.05 -9.14
N GLU A 48 5.90 5.04 -7.82
CA GLU A 48 6.68 5.97 -7.01
C GLU A 48 7.20 5.25 -5.78
N TYR A 49 8.23 5.81 -5.16
CA TYR A 49 8.72 5.31 -3.88
C TYR A 49 8.23 6.22 -2.77
N MET A 50 7.86 5.61 -1.66
CA MET A 50 7.40 6.35 -0.49
C MET A 50 8.03 5.74 0.75
N ILE A 51 8.39 6.59 1.71
CA ILE A 51 8.94 6.12 2.98
C ILE A 51 7.83 5.43 3.77
N SER A 52 8.13 4.26 4.32
CA SER A 52 7.14 3.46 5.03
C SER A 52 6.45 4.23 6.17
N ASN A 53 7.15 5.17 6.78
CA ASN A 53 6.57 5.97 7.87
C ASN A 53 5.44 6.89 7.40
N GLN A 54 5.32 7.12 6.11
CA GLN A 54 4.27 7.97 5.54
C GLN A 54 3.16 7.17 4.91
N LEU A 55 3.10 5.88 5.21
CA LEU A 55 2.05 5.01 4.72
C LEU A 55 1.26 4.49 5.90
N GLU A 56 -0.05 4.35 5.73
CA GLU A 56 -0.88 3.64 6.69
C GLU A 56 -1.84 2.74 5.94
N PRO A 57 -2.17 1.58 6.50
CA PRO A 57 -3.06 0.65 5.81
C PRO A 57 -4.47 1.19 5.82
N LEU A 58 -5.21 0.94 4.75
CA LEU A 58 -6.64 1.22 4.75
C LEU A 58 -7.34 0.23 5.67
N PRO A 59 -8.52 0.58 6.20
CA PRO A 59 -9.31 -0.37 6.98
C PRO A 59 -9.60 -1.62 6.17
N ILE A 60 -9.84 -2.72 6.86
CA ILE A 60 -9.97 -4.01 6.21
C ILE A 60 -11.11 -4.04 5.19
N ASP A 61 -12.20 -3.33 5.46
CA ASP A 61 -13.31 -3.27 4.51
C ASP A 61 -12.90 -2.58 3.20
N GLU A 62 -11.93 -1.68 3.26
CA GLU A 62 -11.49 -0.94 2.07
C GLU A 62 -10.34 -1.61 1.36
N GLN A 63 -9.71 -2.60 1.99
CA GLN A 63 -8.61 -3.32 1.37
C GLN A 63 -9.05 -4.13 0.17
N TYR A 64 -10.26 -4.63 0.19
CA TYR A 64 -10.72 -5.64 -0.76
C TYR A 64 -11.58 -5.10 -1.87
N VAL A 65 -11.71 -3.78 -1.98
CA VAL A 65 -12.44 -3.21 -3.10
C VAL A 65 -11.57 -3.34 -4.34
N ALA A 66 -11.98 -4.16 -5.27
CA ALA A 66 -11.20 -4.39 -6.47
C ALA A 66 -11.33 -3.24 -7.45
N LEU A 67 -10.30 -3.03 -8.21
CA LEU A 67 -10.33 -2.07 -9.29
C LEU A 67 -11.33 -2.55 -10.34
N GLY A 68 -11.99 -1.62 -10.97
CA GLY A 68 -12.99 -1.96 -11.97
C GLY A 68 -14.34 -2.30 -11.39
N GLY A 69 -14.53 -2.10 -10.11
CA GLY A 69 -15.82 -2.27 -9.48
C GLY A 69 -16.13 -3.66 -8.97
N SER A 70 -15.21 -4.58 -9.10
CA SER A 70 -15.40 -5.91 -8.52
C SER A 70 -14.87 -5.94 -7.11
N TYR A 71 -15.47 -6.75 -6.27
CA TYR A 71 -15.01 -6.92 -4.90
C TYR A 71 -14.35 -8.31 -4.78
N VAL A 72 -13.11 -8.32 -4.37
CA VAL A 72 -12.37 -9.56 -4.20
C VAL A 72 -11.90 -9.66 -2.76
N ARG A 73 -12.26 -10.73 -2.11
CA ARG A 73 -11.81 -10.97 -0.76
C ARG A 73 -10.72 -12.04 -0.80
N PRO A 74 -9.52 -11.73 -0.41
CA PRO A 74 -8.43 -12.71 -0.49
C PRO A 74 -8.48 -13.66 0.67
N GLU A 75 -9.30 -14.01 1.20
CA GLU A 75 -9.27 -14.88 2.25
C GLU A 75 -9.38 -16.18 2.13
N LYS A 76 -9.40 -15.77 2.01
CA LYS A 76 -9.42 -16.21 2.23
C LYS A 76 -9.52 -16.95 2.62
N SER A 77 -9.48 -16.69 2.31
CA SER A 77 -9.30 -17.21 2.68
C SER A 77 -9.37 -17.73 3.56
N PHE A 78 -9.66 -17.65 4.06
CA PHE A 78 -9.78 -18.03 4.99
C PHE A 78 -10.24 -18.54 5.22
#